data_9c2b45f2d690d5fbc936974d94a18ca6
#
_entry.id   9c2b45f2d690d5fbc936974d94a18ca6
#
_cell.length_a   1.000
_cell.length_b   1.000
_cell.length_c   1.000
_cell.angle_alpha   90.00
_cell.angle_beta   90.00
_cell.angle_gamma   90.00
#
_symmetry.space_group_name_H-M   'P 1'
#
loop_
_entity.id
_entity.type
_entity.pdbx_description
1 polymer ?
#
loop_
_entity_poly.entity_id
_entity_poly.type
_entity_poly.pdbx_seq_one_letter_code
_entity_poly.pdbx_strand_id
1 'polypeptide(L)'
;ARHNMAQAAATMQAMQDGSLEKELREANAAALDWLGEEDGWEIRHAATCRLTAEQRRLMAFAAPLLIYNDEAVDAVESEVLPETYRAQLQSWWNITDRDSTLGIVQWLLHEGHHADADAALALMCGGQPDAGDPEEKAEDVQLIAEFMIENGYCRAETLPQTAIAWDLVRIANLGRWALHAGYLSEEEMWQVMQVAADAAREYFSSWEEYGRSFAFGRGVWHGDEEDCQTAWEIVSALLEEETSPWRQIPWNA
;
A
#
# COMPACT_ATOMS: atom_id res chain seq x y z
N ALA A 1 15.25 -29.23 14.19
CA ALA A 1 14.93 -29.11 12.77
C ALA A 1 13.41 -29.12 12.51
N ARG A 2 12.64 -30.11 13.00
CA ARG A 2 11.17 -30.18 12.78
C ARG A 2 10.39 -29.05 13.44
N HIS A 3 10.83 -28.57 14.61
CA HIS A 3 10.17 -27.44 15.30
C HIS A 3 10.30 -26.13 14.51
N ASN A 4 11.47 -25.87 13.94
CA ASN A 4 11.71 -24.66 13.13
C ASN A 4 10.95 -24.69 11.79
N MET A 5 10.75 -25.87 11.19
CA MET A 5 9.97 -25.99 9.95
C MET A 5 8.47 -25.79 10.19
N ALA A 6 7.93 -26.27 11.31
CA ALA A 6 6.53 -26.06 11.68
C ALA A 6 6.26 -24.57 12.00
N GLN A 7 7.22 -23.91 12.66
CA GLN A 7 7.12 -22.49 12.98
C GLN A 7 7.24 -21.61 11.71
N ALA A 8 8.14 -21.97 10.79
CA ALA A 8 8.24 -21.31 9.48
C ALA A 8 6.97 -21.48 8.64
N ALA A 9 6.39 -22.67 8.62
CA ALA A 9 5.14 -22.93 7.91
C ALA A 9 3.95 -22.16 8.51
N ALA A 10 3.85 -22.08 9.84
CA ALA A 10 2.81 -21.30 10.52
C ALA A 10 2.98 -19.79 10.26
N THR A 11 4.21 -19.29 10.22
CA THR A 11 4.50 -17.90 9.88
C THR A 11 4.15 -17.60 8.42
N MET A 12 4.49 -18.50 7.50
CA MET A 12 4.10 -18.36 6.08
C MET A 12 2.59 -18.36 5.89
N GLN A 13 1.86 -19.18 6.63
CA GLN A 13 0.40 -19.23 6.59
C GLN A 13 -0.21 -17.94 7.17
N ALA A 14 0.31 -17.48 8.31
CA ALA A 14 -0.08 -16.22 8.94
C ALA A 14 0.19 -14.98 8.06
N MET A 15 1.18 -15.08 7.15
CA MET A 15 1.45 -14.06 6.14
C MET A 15 0.48 -14.11 4.96
N GLN A 16 0.13 -15.32 4.52
CA GLN A 16 -0.78 -15.52 3.40
C GLN A 16 -2.21 -15.13 3.75
N ASP A 17 -2.63 -15.37 5.01
CA ASP A 17 -3.96 -15.04 5.51
C ASP A 17 -4.05 -13.66 6.22
N GLY A 18 -2.95 -12.89 6.25
CA GLY A 18 -2.91 -11.56 6.85
C GLY A 18 -2.94 -11.52 8.38
N SER A 19 -2.98 -12.67 9.06
CA SER A 19 -3.10 -12.72 10.53
C SER A 19 -1.88 -12.19 11.26
N LEU A 20 -0.67 -12.36 10.70
CA LEU A 20 0.56 -11.81 11.29
C LEU A 20 0.59 -10.28 11.20
N GLU A 21 0.14 -9.72 10.08
CA GLU A 21 0.04 -8.27 9.92
C GLU A 21 -1.04 -7.70 10.85
N LYS A 22 -2.12 -8.44 11.05
CA LYS A 22 -3.16 -8.12 12.03
C LYS A 22 -2.62 -8.09 13.46
N GLU A 23 -1.84 -9.11 13.89
CA GLU A 23 -1.21 -9.15 15.22
C GLU A 23 -0.21 -7.99 15.43
N LEU A 24 0.60 -7.68 14.41
CA LEU A 24 1.53 -6.54 14.45
C LEU A 24 0.78 -5.20 14.51
N ARG A 25 -0.33 -5.10 13.81
CA ARG A 25 -1.20 -3.92 13.84
C ARG A 25 -1.89 -3.76 15.19
N GLU A 26 -2.43 -4.83 15.75
CA GLU A 26 -3.04 -4.81 17.08
C GLU A 26 -2.00 -4.42 18.15
N ALA A 27 -0.76 -4.89 18.02
CA ALA A 27 0.34 -4.47 18.89
C ALA A 27 0.70 -2.99 18.71
N ASN A 28 0.71 -2.48 17.47
CA ASN A 28 0.95 -1.07 17.17
C ASN A 28 -0.24 -0.20 17.60
N ALA A 29 -1.48 -0.63 17.38
CA ALA A 29 -2.68 0.07 17.80
C ALA A 29 -2.75 0.15 19.32
N ALA A 30 -2.43 -0.93 20.05
CA ALA A 30 -2.35 -0.92 21.52
C ALA A 30 -1.25 0.02 22.05
N ALA A 31 -0.14 0.16 21.31
CA ALA A 31 0.92 1.12 21.65
C ALA A 31 0.50 2.56 21.38
N LEU A 32 -0.30 2.81 20.34
CA LEU A 32 -0.85 4.13 20.01
C LEU A 32 -1.99 4.53 20.95
N ASP A 33 -2.86 3.59 21.33
CA ASP A 33 -3.94 3.81 22.31
C ASP A 33 -3.39 4.20 23.70
N TRP A 34 -2.18 3.72 24.01
CA TRP A 34 -1.47 4.10 25.25
C TRP A 34 -0.90 5.53 25.21
N LEU A 35 -0.68 6.10 24.02
CA LEU A 35 -0.18 7.47 23.84
C LEU A 35 -1.28 8.54 23.87
N GLY A 36 -2.56 8.15 23.89
CA GLY A 36 -3.77 8.97 24.08
C GLY A 36 -3.80 10.24 23.25
N GLU A 37 -4.61 10.27 22.24
CA GLU A 37 -5.51 11.38 21.85
C GLU A 37 -5.85 11.38 20.36
N GLU A 38 -7.01 11.89 20.07
CA GLU A 38 -7.75 12.12 18.84
C GLU A 38 -7.04 13.02 17.79
N ASP A 39 -5.75 12.94 17.61
CA ASP A 39 -5.11 13.65 16.51
C ASP A 39 -5.02 12.73 15.30
N GLY A 40 -5.66 13.14 14.20
CA GLY A 40 -5.68 12.42 12.94
C GLY A 40 -4.27 12.07 12.43
N TRP A 41 -4.19 11.36 11.32
CA TRP A 41 -2.90 10.94 10.73
C TRP A 41 -2.01 12.14 10.44
N GLU A 42 -0.85 12.22 11.09
CA GLU A 42 0.12 13.31 10.87
C GLU A 42 0.90 13.08 9.57
N ILE A 43 0.95 14.11 8.72
CA ILE A 43 1.83 14.13 7.54
C ILE A 43 3.19 14.70 7.94
N ARG A 44 4.15 13.83 8.15
CA ARG A 44 5.50 14.21 8.56
C ARG A 44 6.35 14.61 7.37
N HIS A 45 7.14 15.67 7.57
CA HIS A 45 8.10 16.18 6.62
C HIS A 45 9.52 16.11 7.17
N ALA A 46 10.49 15.92 6.29
CA ALA A 46 11.89 16.07 6.65
C ALA A 46 12.19 17.50 7.11
N ALA A 47 13.05 17.66 8.12
CA ALA A 47 13.52 18.99 8.55
C ALA A 47 14.13 19.80 7.39
N THR A 48 14.73 19.12 6.41
CA THR A 48 15.22 19.69 5.17
C THR A 48 15.00 18.69 4.05
N CYS A 49 14.07 18.98 3.14
CA CYS A 49 13.85 18.16 1.96
C CYS A 49 15.01 18.36 0.96
N ARG A 50 15.66 17.26 0.59
CA ARG A 50 16.77 17.23 -0.38
C ARG A 50 16.36 16.70 -1.75
N LEU A 51 15.11 16.32 -1.91
CA LEU A 51 14.58 15.73 -3.12
C LEU A 51 14.35 16.77 -4.21
N THR A 52 14.58 16.40 -5.45
CA THR A 52 14.17 17.18 -6.62
C THR A 52 12.65 17.21 -6.74
N ALA A 53 12.10 18.07 -7.57
CA ALA A 53 10.67 18.11 -7.85
C ALA A 53 10.15 16.77 -8.39
N GLU A 54 10.91 16.12 -9.28
CA GLU A 54 10.58 14.81 -9.83
C GLU A 54 10.58 13.71 -8.75
N GLN A 55 11.61 13.68 -7.92
CA GLN A 55 11.70 12.72 -6.82
C GLN A 55 10.54 12.88 -5.81
N ARG A 56 10.17 14.13 -5.47
CA ARG A 56 9.01 14.40 -4.62
C ARG A 56 7.70 13.90 -5.24
N ARG A 57 7.59 14.04 -6.56
CA ARG A 57 6.45 13.53 -7.31
C ARG A 57 6.33 12.00 -7.22
N LEU A 58 7.45 11.29 -7.34
CA LEU A 58 7.49 9.83 -7.19
C LEU A 58 7.17 9.40 -5.76
N MET A 59 7.70 10.10 -4.75
CA MET A 59 7.39 9.86 -3.35
C MET A 59 5.90 10.04 -3.02
N ALA A 60 5.20 10.91 -3.72
CA ALA A 60 3.77 11.13 -3.51
C ALA A 60 2.93 9.87 -3.75
N PHE A 61 3.35 8.96 -4.65
CA PHE A 61 2.69 7.67 -4.85
C PHE A 61 2.94 6.68 -3.71
N ALA A 62 4.02 6.84 -2.95
CA ALA A 62 4.32 6.04 -1.76
C ALA A 62 3.66 6.57 -0.48
N ALA A 63 3.17 7.81 -0.50
CA ALA A 63 2.74 8.57 0.68
C ALA A 63 1.77 7.84 1.62
N PRO A 64 0.75 7.09 1.14
CA PRO A 64 -0.16 6.41 2.05
C PRO A 64 0.51 5.46 3.04
N LEU A 65 1.49 4.67 2.61
CA LEU A 65 2.23 3.78 3.51
C LEU A 65 3.33 4.51 4.28
N LEU A 66 3.87 5.62 3.79
CA LEU A 66 4.79 6.45 4.55
C LEU A 66 4.09 7.01 5.80
N ILE A 67 2.89 7.54 5.64
CA ILE A 67 2.07 8.05 6.76
C ILE A 67 1.71 6.91 7.71
N TYR A 68 1.26 5.78 7.18
CA TYR A 68 0.91 4.61 8.00
C TYR A 68 2.09 4.13 8.87
N ASN A 69 3.32 4.23 8.36
CA ASN A 69 4.55 3.84 9.06
C ASN A 69 5.19 4.98 9.86
N ASP A 70 4.54 6.13 9.98
CA ASP A 70 5.07 7.32 10.66
C ASP A 70 6.41 7.81 10.06
N GLU A 71 6.52 7.72 8.73
CA GLU A 71 7.71 8.16 7.97
C GLU A 71 7.46 9.52 7.28
N ALA A 72 8.54 10.27 7.00
CA ALA A 72 8.45 11.53 6.26
C ALA A 72 8.09 11.28 4.78
N VAL A 73 7.14 12.06 4.25
CA VAL A 73 6.64 11.92 2.86
C VAL A 73 7.61 12.49 1.81
N ASP A 74 8.65 13.19 2.23
CA ASP A 74 9.60 13.91 1.39
C ASP A 74 11.07 13.61 1.72
N ALA A 75 11.35 12.43 2.28
CA ALA A 75 12.68 11.92 2.54
C ALA A 75 12.81 10.43 2.15
N VAL A 76 13.97 10.09 1.60
CA VAL A 76 14.34 8.69 1.33
C VAL A 76 15.00 8.07 2.55
N GLU A 77 15.71 8.86 3.31
CA GLU A 77 16.50 8.45 4.48
C GLU A 77 15.63 7.73 5.50
N SER A 78 16.22 6.76 6.19
CA SER A 78 15.59 6.02 7.29
C SER A 78 16.59 5.83 8.41
N GLU A 79 16.10 5.89 9.64
CA GLU A 79 16.87 5.58 10.85
C GLU A 79 16.85 4.08 11.19
N VAL A 80 16.03 3.30 10.49
CA VAL A 80 15.91 1.85 10.67
C VAL A 80 17.16 1.16 10.12
N LEU A 81 17.70 0.21 10.88
CA LEU A 81 18.90 -0.52 10.49
C LEU A 81 18.67 -1.42 9.26
N PRO A 82 19.66 -1.56 8.37
CA PRO A 82 19.54 -2.40 7.17
C PRO A 82 19.13 -3.85 7.47
N GLU A 83 19.58 -4.41 8.58
CA GLU A 83 19.25 -5.76 9.01
C GLU A 83 17.75 -5.92 9.30
N THR A 84 17.11 -4.89 9.83
CA THR A 84 15.67 -4.87 10.09
C THR A 84 14.90 -4.93 8.77
N TYR A 85 15.29 -4.10 7.78
CA TYR A 85 14.68 -4.16 6.44
C TYR A 85 14.86 -5.53 5.79
N ARG A 86 16.06 -6.13 5.88
CA ARG A 86 16.31 -7.48 5.33
C ARG A 86 15.42 -8.53 5.99
N ALA A 87 15.28 -8.48 7.31
CA ALA A 87 14.43 -9.41 8.05
C ALA A 87 12.96 -9.27 7.65
N GLN A 88 12.45 -8.04 7.53
CA GLN A 88 11.08 -7.76 7.11
C GLN A 88 10.82 -8.19 5.66
N LEU A 89 11.70 -7.83 4.73
CA LEU A 89 11.58 -8.20 3.33
C LEU A 89 11.62 -9.71 3.12
N GLN A 90 12.49 -10.41 3.85
CA GLN A 90 12.54 -11.87 3.80
C GLN A 90 11.29 -12.49 4.42
N SER A 91 10.87 -12.00 5.58
CA SER A 91 9.73 -12.53 6.32
C SER A 91 8.40 -12.30 5.58
N TRP A 92 8.17 -11.09 5.07
CA TRP A 92 6.88 -10.70 4.51
C TRP A 92 6.76 -10.96 3.00
N TRP A 93 7.88 -10.93 2.27
CA TRP A 93 7.89 -10.96 0.81
C TRP A 93 8.75 -12.06 0.21
N ASN A 94 9.45 -12.83 1.07
CA ASN A 94 10.48 -13.77 0.62
C ASN A 94 11.56 -13.11 -0.28
N ILE A 95 11.81 -11.82 -0.06
CA ILE A 95 12.83 -11.04 -0.76
C ILE A 95 14.14 -11.14 0.00
N THR A 96 15.21 -11.57 -0.69
CA THR A 96 16.54 -11.77 -0.13
C THR A 96 17.65 -11.09 -0.91
N ASP A 97 17.32 -10.53 -2.08
CA ASP A 97 18.27 -9.91 -3.01
C ASP A 97 17.57 -9.01 -4.03
N ARG A 98 18.35 -8.47 -4.97
CA ARG A 98 17.87 -7.64 -6.07
C ARG A 98 16.85 -8.37 -6.96
N ASP A 99 17.17 -9.59 -7.37
CA ASP A 99 16.37 -10.31 -8.37
C ASP A 99 15.00 -10.71 -7.79
N SER A 100 14.96 -11.16 -6.54
CA SER A 100 13.70 -11.43 -5.83
C SER A 100 12.91 -10.15 -5.59
N THR A 101 13.56 -8.99 -5.33
CA THR A 101 12.88 -7.69 -5.25
C THR A 101 12.16 -7.37 -6.56
N LEU A 102 12.88 -7.41 -7.68
CA LEU A 102 12.32 -7.10 -8.99
C LEU A 102 11.24 -8.11 -9.40
N GLY A 103 11.38 -9.38 -9.02
CA GLY A 103 10.37 -10.41 -9.24
C GLY A 103 9.04 -10.08 -8.54
N ILE A 104 9.10 -9.63 -7.28
CA ILE A 104 7.90 -9.21 -6.54
C ILE A 104 7.28 -7.93 -7.14
N VAL A 105 8.10 -6.97 -7.55
CA VAL A 105 7.61 -5.76 -8.24
C VAL A 105 6.83 -6.14 -9.51
N GLN A 106 7.36 -7.04 -10.34
CA GLN A 106 6.69 -7.51 -11.56
C GLN A 106 5.40 -8.25 -11.24
N TRP A 107 5.41 -9.11 -10.22
CA TRP A 107 4.22 -9.83 -9.80
C TRP A 107 3.12 -8.87 -9.31
N LEU A 108 3.45 -7.90 -8.44
CA LEU A 108 2.49 -6.91 -7.94
C LEU A 108 1.90 -6.05 -9.07
N LEU A 109 2.70 -5.76 -10.11
CA LEU A 109 2.26 -4.94 -11.23
C LEU A 109 1.26 -5.66 -12.14
N HIS A 110 1.44 -6.96 -12.35
CA HIS A 110 0.70 -7.71 -13.39
C HIS A 110 -0.37 -8.66 -12.83
N GLU A 111 -0.16 -9.19 -11.65
CA GLU A 111 -1.06 -10.13 -10.99
C GLU A 111 -1.46 -9.56 -9.63
N GLY A 112 -0.50 -9.42 -8.73
CA GLY A 112 -0.65 -8.81 -7.41
C GLY A 112 -1.80 -9.37 -6.59
N HIS A 113 -2.24 -8.58 -5.63
CA HIS A 113 -3.44 -8.87 -4.86
C HIS A 113 -4.70 -8.23 -5.50
N HIS A 114 -4.49 -7.37 -6.50
CA HIS A 114 -5.60 -6.71 -7.20
C HIS A 114 -6.32 -7.64 -8.18
N ALA A 115 -5.64 -8.62 -8.77
CA ALA A 115 -6.21 -9.41 -9.87
C ALA A 115 -7.53 -10.10 -9.50
N ASP A 116 -7.59 -10.80 -8.36
CA ASP A 116 -8.80 -11.47 -7.89
C ASP A 116 -9.86 -10.46 -7.43
N ALA A 117 -9.46 -9.37 -6.79
CA ALA A 117 -10.35 -8.28 -6.41
C ALA A 117 -10.99 -7.61 -7.63
N ASP A 118 -10.21 -7.34 -8.67
CA ASP A 118 -10.67 -6.74 -9.91
C ASP A 118 -11.59 -7.68 -10.69
N ALA A 119 -11.30 -8.99 -10.67
CA ALA A 119 -12.17 -10.01 -11.23
C ALA A 119 -13.55 -10.03 -10.54
N ALA A 120 -13.58 -9.99 -9.20
CA ALA A 120 -14.80 -9.93 -8.42
C ALA A 120 -15.57 -8.60 -8.66
N LEU A 121 -14.87 -7.46 -8.74
CA LEU A 121 -15.45 -6.15 -9.08
C LEU A 121 -16.10 -6.18 -10.46
N ALA A 122 -15.42 -6.74 -11.46
CA ALA A 122 -15.95 -6.83 -12.82
C ALA A 122 -17.28 -7.60 -12.85
N LEU A 123 -17.36 -8.75 -12.17
CA LEU A 123 -18.60 -9.51 -12.05
C LEU A 123 -19.70 -8.75 -11.29
N MET A 124 -19.36 -8.12 -10.17
CA MET A 124 -20.31 -7.33 -9.36
C MET A 124 -20.92 -6.18 -10.19
N CYS A 125 -20.14 -5.57 -11.08
CA CYS A 125 -20.59 -4.51 -11.98
C CYS A 125 -21.24 -5.04 -13.28
N GLY A 126 -21.46 -6.35 -13.43
CA GLY A 126 -22.09 -6.96 -14.60
C GLY A 126 -21.18 -7.12 -15.82
N GLY A 127 -19.87 -6.99 -15.63
CA GLY A 127 -18.84 -7.20 -16.64
C GLY A 127 -18.31 -8.64 -16.66
N GLN A 128 -17.19 -8.81 -17.36
CA GLN A 128 -16.45 -10.09 -17.42
C GLN A 128 -15.02 -9.83 -16.92
N PRO A 129 -14.45 -10.67 -16.06
CA PRO A 129 -13.07 -10.52 -15.64
C PRO A 129 -12.11 -10.86 -16.78
N ASP A 130 -11.05 -10.06 -16.92
CA ASP A 130 -9.97 -10.31 -17.89
C ASP A 130 -8.93 -11.28 -17.31
N ALA A 131 -8.75 -11.29 -15.98
CA ALA A 131 -7.80 -12.13 -15.25
C ALA A 131 -8.27 -12.31 -13.80
N GLY A 132 -7.58 -13.15 -13.03
CA GLY A 132 -7.90 -13.41 -11.62
C GLY A 132 -9.06 -14.39 -11.41
N ASP A 133 -9.23 -14.82 -10.17
CA ASP A 133 -10.34 -15.67 -9.74
C ASP A 133 -11.36 -14.83 -8.95
N PRO A 134 -12.54 -14.55 -9.52
CA PRO A 134 -13.52 -13.71 -8.84
C PRO A 134 -14.11 -14.35 -7.58
N GLU A 135 -14.08 -15.68 -7.43
CA GLU A 135 -14.63 -16.36 -6.26
C GLU A 135 -13.76 -16.15 -5.01
N GLU A 136 -12.44 -15.96 -5.20
CA GLU A 136 -11.48 -15.78 -4.11
C GLU A 136 -11.74 -14.49 -3.29
N LYS A 137 -12.28 -13.44 -3.92
CA LYS A 137 -12.47 -12.12 -3.29
C LYS A 137 -13.89 -11.58 -3.36
N ALA A 138 -14.87 -12.36 -3.80
CA ALA A 138 -16.25 -11.90 -4.01
C ALA A 138 -16.88 -11.32 -2.72
N GLU A 139 -16.75 -12.02 -1.60
CA GLU A 139 -17.32 -11.59 -0.31
C GLU A 139 -16.63 -10.33 0.22
N ASP A 140 -15.30 -10.28 0.17
CA ASP A 140 -14.52 -9.14 0.62
C ASP A 140 -14.80 -7.90 -0.23
N VAL A 141 -14.87 -8.05 -1.56
CA VAL A 141 -15.20 -6.96 -2.49
C VAL A 141 -16.59 -6.40 -2.20
N GLN A 142 -17.58 -7.25 -2.01
CA GLN A 142 -18.94 -6.81 -1.67
C GLN A 142 -18.96 -6.07 -0.34
N LEU A 143 -18.36 -6.65 0.71
CA LEU A 143 -18.27 -6.06 2.04
C LEU A 143 -17.67 -4.66 2.00
N ILE A 144 -16.52 -4.51 1.37
CA ILE A 144 -15.80 -3.23 1.35
C ILE A 144 -16.48 -2.21 0.43
N ALA A 145 -17.06 -2.63 -0.69
CA ALA A 145 -17.83 -1.74 -1.55
C ALA A 145 -19.05 -1.15 -0.84
N GLU A 146 -19.82 -1.98 -0.15
CA GLU A 146 -20.97 -1.56 0.66
C GLU A 146 -20.51 -0.61 1.78
N PHE A 147 -19.47 -0.98 2.54
CA PHE A 147 -18.90 -0.16 3.60
C PHE A 147 -18.46 1.24 3.11
N MET A 148 -17.74 1.33 1.99
CA MET A 148 -17.30 2.61 1.43
C MET A 148 -18.47 3.50 1.01
N ILE A 149 -19.52 2.93 0.44
CA ILE A 149 -20.72 3.67 0.03
C ILE A 149 -21.50 4.15 1.26
N GLU A 150 -21.74 3.29 2.22
CA GLU A 150 -22.50 3.60 3.44
C GLU A 150 -21.82 4.67 4.31
N ASN A 151 -20.49 4.68 4.33
CA ASN A 151 -19.72 5.68 5.08
C ASN A 151 -19.38 6.95 4.26
N GLY A 152 -19.86 7.04 3.01
CA GLY A 152 -19.67 8.22 2.17
C GLY A 152 -18.26 8.40 1.63
N TYR A 153 -17.41 7.37 1.63
CA TYR A 153 -16.07 7.39 1.04
C TYR A 153 -16.13 7.44 -0.49
N CYS A 154 -17.18 6.88 -1.05
CA CYS A 154 -17.52 7.02 -2.46
C CYS A 154 -19.05 6.92 -2.64
N ARG A 155 -19.50 7.13 -3.88
CA ARG A 155 -20.85 6.79 -4.33
C ARG A 155 -20.77 5.56 -5.23
N ALA A 156 -21.91 4.93 -5.52
CA ALA A 156 -21.94 3.77 -6.40
C ALA A 156 -21.28 4.07 -7.77
N GLU A 157 -21.47 5.29 -8.30
CA GLU A 157 -20.91 5.73 -9.59
C GLU A 157 -19.41 6.04 -9.51
N THR A 158 -18.88 6.25 -8.33
CA THR A 158 -17.45 6.56 -8.08
C THR A 158 -16.73 5.46 -7.31
N LEU A 159 -17.35 4.28 -7.21
CA LEU A 159 -16.69 3.09 -6.67
C LEU A 159 -15.43 2.78 -7.51
N PRO A 160 -14.30 2.46 -6.91
CA PRO A 160 -13.10 2.07 -7.65
C PRO A 160 -13.37 0.97 -8.68
N GLN A 161 -12.77 1.11 -9.86
CA GLN A 161 -12.84 0.10 -10.92
C GLN A 161 -11.75 -0.98 -10.78
N THR A 162 -10.79 -0.74 -9.92
CA THR A 162 -9.64 -1.61 -9.66
C THR A 162 -9.10 -1.39 -8.25
N ALA A 163 -8.53 -2.43 -7.66
CA ALA A 163 -7.82 -2.41 -6.37
C ALA A 163 -6.31 -2.17 -6.54
N ILE A 164 -5.83 -1.91 -7.75
CA ILE A 164 -4.39 -1.92 -8.08
C ILE A 164 -3.58 -0.87 -7.30
N ALA A 165 -4.18 0.25 -6.85
CA ALA A 165 -3.44 1.27 -6.12
C ALA A 165 -2.84 0.74 -4.81
N TRP A 166 -3.45 -0.26 -4.17
CA TRP A 166 -2.86 -0.97 -3.03
C TRP A 166 -1.52 -1.63 -3.39
N ASP A 167 -1.47 -2.29 -4.55
CA ASP A 167 -0.23 -2.90 -5.05
C ASP A 167 0.79 -1.85 -5.47
N LEU A 168 0.37 -0.77 -6.14
CA LEU A 168 1.27 0.30 -6.60
C LEU A 168 1.92 1.07 -5.44
N VAL A 169 1.17 1.38 -4.38
CA VAL A 169 1.72 1.99 -3.16
C VAL A 169 2.77 1.07 -2.54
N ARG A 170 2.55 -0.24 -2.55
CA ARG A 170 3.52 -1.21 -2.05
C ARG A 170 4.75 -1.32 -2.93
N ILE A 171 4.60 -1.31 -4.26
CA ILE A 171 5.75 -1.26 -5.20
C ILE A 171 6.65 -0.08 -4.89
N ALA A 172 6.10 1.13 -4.74
CA ALA A 172 6.87 2.33 -4.43
C ALA A 172 7.63 2.20 -3.11
N ASN A 173 6.99 1.66 -2.07
CA ASN A 173 7.64 1.44 -0.77
C ASN A 173 8.65 0.28 -0.79
N LEU A 174 8.39 -0.79 -1.54
CA LEU A 174 9.36 -1.89 -1.73
C LEU A 174 10.68 -1.38 -2.33
N GLY A 175 10.62 -0.45 -3.27
CA GLY A 175 11.81 0.20 -3.81
C GLY A 175 12.68 0.82 -2.71
N ARG A 176 12.08 1.60 -1.80
CA ARG A 176 12.78 2.21 -0.66
C ARG A 176 13.30 1.17 0.32
N TRP A 177 12.48 0.22 0.73
CA TRP A 177 12.90 -0.83 1.66
C TRP A 177 14.05 -1.66 1.10
N ALA A 178 14.02 -1.99 -0.19
CA ALA A 178 15.09 -2.71 -0.86
C ALA A 178 16.38 -1.88 -1.00
N LEU A 179 16.30 -0.56 -1.18
CA LEU A 179 17.46 0.34 -1.09
C LEU A 179 18.10 0.25 0.29
N HIS A 180 17.30 0.39 1.37
CA HIS A 180 17.82 0.34 2.74
C HIS A 180 18.33 -1.05 3.15
N ALA A 181 17.77 -2.11 2.59
CA ALA A 181 18.29 -3.47 2.73
C ALA A 181 19.63 -3.69 2.00
N GLY A 182 19.98 -2.78 1.08
CA GLY A 182 21.18 -2.89 0.23
C GLY A 182 20.98 -3.81 -0.98
N TYR A 183 19.73 -4.08 -1.37
CA TYR A 183 19.39 -4.92 -2.53
C TYR A 183 19.30 -4.13 -3.84
N LEU A 184 18.88 -2.87 -3.76
CA LEU A 184 18.81 -1.95 -4.90
C LEU A 184 19.76 -0.77 -4.72
N SER A 185 20.25 -0.23 -5.82
CA SER A 185 20.87 1.10 -5.85
C SER A 185 19.80 2.20 -5.75
N GLU A 186 20.21 3.43 -5.46
CA GLU A 186 19.28 4.57 -5.43
C GLU A 186 18.63 4.79 -6.81
N GLU A 187 19.40 4.63 -7.90
CA GLU A 187 18.87 4.73 -9.25
C GLU A 187 17.79 3.69 -9.52
N GLU A 188 18.02 2.43 -9.13
CA GLU A 188 17.05 1.35 -9.28
C GLU A 188 15.79 1.57 -8.43
N MET A 189 15.94 2.11 -7.21
CA MET A 189 14.80 2.51 -6.38
C MET A 189 13.93 3.53 -7.10
N TRP A 190 14.53 4.60 -7.68
CA TRP A 190 13.75 5.59 -8.42
C TRP A 190 13.09 5.00 -9.65
N GLN A 191 13.74 4.06 -10.35
CA GLN A 191 13.13 3.34 -11.48
C GLN A 191 11.92 2.51 -11.03
N VAL A 192 12.00 1.81 -9.90
CA VAL A 192 10.85 1.06 -9.33
C VAL A 192 9.71 2.01 -8.98
N MET A 193 9.99 3.16 -8.36
CA MET A 193 8.97 4.16 -8.08
C MET A 193 8.35 4.75 -9.35
N GLN A 194 9.15 4.96 -10.40
CA GLN A 194 8.65 5.43 -11.70
C GLN A 194 7.69 4.42 -12.33
N VAL A 195 7.99 3.13 -12.26
CA VAL A 195 7.09 2.07 -12.74
C VAL A 195 5.73 2.14 -12.05
N ALA A 196 5.70 2.31 -10.71
CA ALA A 196 4.45 2.46 -9.97
C ALA A 196 3.68 3.73 -10.37
N ALA A 197 4.39 4.86 -10.55
CA ALA A 197 3.80 6.13 -10.95
C ALA A 197 3.23 6.09 -12.37
N ASP A 198 3.92 5.44 -13.31
CA ASP A 198 3.47 5.31 -14.69
C ASP A 198 2.22 4.43 -14.76
N ALA A 199 2.23 3.28 -14.08
CA ALA A 199 1.05 2.42 -13.97
C ALA A 199 -0.13 3.17 -13.32
N ALA A 200 0.09 3.91 -12.23
CA ALA A 200 -0.97 4.70 -11.61
C ALA A 200 -1.63 5.69 -12.60
N ARG A 201 -0.85 6.31 -13.47
CA ARG A 201 -1.38 7.24 -14.49
C ARG A 201 -2.17 6.57 -15.61
N GLU A 202 -1.95 5.30 -15.85
CA GLU A 202 -2.75 4.51 -16.81
C GLU A 202 -4.14 4.20 -16.25
N TYR A 203 -4.27 3.99 -14.94
CA TYR A 203 -5.52 3.59 -14.30
C TYR A 203 -6.32 4.76 -13.71
N PHE A 204 -5.66 5.85 -13.30
CA PHE A 204 -6.28 6.93 -12.55
C PHE A 204 -6.03 8.31 -13.18
N SER A 205 -6.96 9.23 -12.94
CA SER A 205 -6.90 10.62 -13.42
C SER A 205 -6.68 11.64 -12.28
N SER A 206 -6.71 11.21 -11.03
CA SER A 206 -6.55 12.08 -9.87
C SER A 206 -6.02 11.34 -8.64
N TRP A 207 -5.47 12.11 -7.68
CA TRP A 207 -5.10 11.59 -6.36
C TRP A 207 -6.30 11.00 -5.61
N GLU A 208 -7.49 11.56 -5.81
CA GLU A 208 -8.71 11.07 -5.17
C GLU A 208 -9.09 9.67 -5.68
N GLU A 209 -9.04 9.44 -6.99
CA GLU A 209 -9.27 8.09 -7.56
C GLU A 209 -8.22 7.09 -7.11
N TYR A 210 -6.94 7.49 -7.12
CA TYR A 210 -5.84 6.67 -6.62
C TYR A 210 -6.03 6.31 -5.14
N GLY A 211 -6.39 7.29 -4.31
CA GLY A 211 -6.65 7.11 -2.89
C GLY A 211 -7.85 6.19 -2.61
N ARG A 212 -8.94 6.33 -3.35
CA ARG A 212 -10.10 5.44 -3.21
C ARG A 212 -9.73 3.99 -3.55
N SER A 213 -9.00 3.78 -4.63
CA SER A 213 -8.51 2.46 -5.02
C SER A 213 -7.56 1.87 -3.96
N PHE A 214 -6.69 2.69 -3.38
CA PHE A 214 -5.81 2.26 -2.28
C PHE A 214 -6.60 1.80 -1.05
N ALA A 215 -7.57 2.60 -0.59
CA ALA A 215 -8.39 2.25 0.57
C ALA A 215 -9.24 1.00 0.33
N PHE A 216 -9.86 0.92 -0.85
CA PHE A 216 -10.61 -0.25 -1.29
C PHE A 216 -9.73 -1.51 -1.33
N GLY A 217 -8.60 -1.44 -2.03
CA GLY A 217 -7.69 -2.57 -2.19
C GLY A 217 -7.12 -3.07 -0.87
N ARG A 218 -6.79 -2.17 0.06
CA ARG A 218 -6.34 -2.54 1.41
C ARG A 218 -7.44 -3.26 2.19
N GLY A 219 -8.66 -2.73 2.20
CA GLY A 219 -9.79 -3.34 2.86
C GLY A 219 -10.13 -4.73 2.30
N VAL A 220 -10.17 -4.87 0.97
CA VAL A 220 -10.41 -6.16 0.30
C VAL A 220 -9.29 -7.17 0.59
N TRP A 221 -8.04 -6.72 0.59
CA TRP A 221 -6.92 -7.61 0.88
C TRP A 221 -6.99 -8.21 2.28
N HIS A 222 -7.32 -7.38 3.28
CA HIS A 222 -7.49 -7.82 4.67
C HIS A 222 -8.86 -8.49 4.92
N GLY A 223 -9.88 -8.24 4.09
CA GLY A 223 -11.26 -8.65 4.34
C GLY A 223 -11.85 -7.95 5.56
N ASP A 224 -11.51 -6.67 5.79
CA ASP A 224 -11.74 -5.94 7.04
C ASP A 224 -12.09 -4.47 6.79
N GLU A 225 -13.25 -4.05 7.28
CA GLU A 225 -13.75 -2.67 7.19
C GLU A 225 -12.86 -1.67 7.93
N GLU A 226 -12.25 -2.07 9.05
CA GLU A 226 -11.36 -1.22 9.84
C GLU A 226 -10.09 -0.86 9.07
N ASP A 227 -9.55 -1.80 8.28
CA ASP A 227 -8.42 -1.53 7.40
C ASP A 227 -8.77 -0.57 6.26
N CYS A 228 -9.97 -0.71 5.71
CA CYS A 228 -10.50 0.24 4.73
C CYS A 228 -10.67 1.64 5.34
N GLN A 229 -11.24 1.73 6.55
CA GLN A 229 -11.39 2.98 7.29
C GLN A 229 -10.04 3.64 7.56
N THR A 230 -9.09 2.92 8.13
CA THR A 230 -7.73 3.41 8.40
C THR A 230 -7.08 3.96 7.13
N ALA A 231 -7.18 3.22 6.03
CA ALA A 231 -6.64 3.66 4.74
C ALA A 231 -7.34 4.92 4.23
N TRP A 232 -8.67 5.03 4.40
CA TRP A 232 -9.42 6.21 3.98
C TRP A 232 -9.12 7.44 4.84
N GLU A 233 -8.90 7.29 6.12
CA GLU A 233 -8.47 8.37 7.02
C GLU A 233 -7.12 8.96 6.57
N ILE A 234 -6.15 8.10 6.21
CA ILE A 234 -4.86 8.52 5.64
C ILE A 234 -5.06 9.24 4.30
N VAL A 235 -5.90 8.70 3.42
CA VAL A 235 -6.24 9.31 2.13
C VAL A 235 -6.89 10.67 2.34
N SER A 236 -7.81 10.80 3.29
CA SER A 236 -8.47 12.06 3.63
C SER A 236 -7.47 13.11 4.09
N ALA A 237 -6.53 12.75 4.98
CA ALA A 237 -5.45 13.65 5.38
C ALA A 237 -4.61 14.09 4.17
N LEU A 238 -4.27 13.17 3.27
CA LEU A 238 -3.52 13.48 2.05
C LEU A 238 -4.29 14.41 1.09
N LEU A 239 -5.60 14.31 1.02
CA LEU A 239 -6.44 15.14 0.15
C LEU A 239 -6.74 16.53 0.76
N GLU A 240 -6.76 16.65 2.09
CA GLU A 240 -7.27 17.83 2.78
C GLU A 240 -6.15 18.74 3.33
N GLU A 241 -5.06 18.17 3.83
CA GLU A 241 -4.01 18.96 4.47
C GLU A 241 -3.18 19.77 3.47
N GLU A 242 -2.99 21.07 3.75
CA GLU A 242 -2.28 22.00 2.85
C GLU A 242 -0.83 21.60 2.61
N THR A 243 -0.17 20.96 3.58
CA THR A 243 1.21 20.51 3.48
C THR A 243 1.36 19.18 2.76
N SER A 244 0.26 18.50 2.48
CA SER A 244 0.26 17.20 1.83
C SER A 244 0.91 17.22 0.44
N PRO A 245 1.69 16.20 0.07
CA PRO A 245 2.21 16.06 -1.27
C PRO A 245 1.10 15.99 -2.34
N TRP A 246 -0.07 15.45 -2.01
CA TRP A 246 -1.19 15.37 -2.95
C TRP A 246 -1.89 16.71 -3.19
N ARG A 247 -1.76 17.64 -2.25
CA ARG A 247 -2.24 19.03 -2.41
C ARG A 247 -1.24 19.90 -3.15
N GLN A 248 0.06 19.66 -2.92
CA GLN A 248 1.13 20.49 -3.47
C GLN A 248 1.57 20.05 -4.87
N ILE A 249 1.39 18.80 -5.23
CA ILE A 249 1.83 18.22 -6.50
C ILE A 249 0.61 17.85 -7.34
N PRO A 250 0.36 18.54 -8.47
CA PRO A 250 -0.72 18.17 -9.38
C PRO A 250 -0.55 16.73 -9.89
N TRP A 251 -1.67 16.03 -10.09
CA TRP A 251 -1.64 14.65 -10.61
C TRP A 251 -0.86 14.53 -11.93
N ASN A 252 -1.02 15.51 -12.81
CA ASN A 252 -0.39 15.55 -14.14
C ASN A 252 0.94 16.32 -14.16
N ALA A 253 1.60 16.52 -13.02
CA ALA A 253 2.87 17.23 -12.93
C ALA A 253 4.02 16.46 -13.61
#